data_11f73499563c06022fcf6826bbb1ff24
#
_entry.id   11f73499563c06022fcf6826bbb1ff24
#
_cell.length_a   1.000
_cell.length_b   1.000
_cell.length_c   1.000
_cell.angle_alpha   90.00
_cell.angle_beta   90.00
_cell.angle_gamma   90.00
#
_symmetry.space_group_name_H-M   'P 1'
#
loop_
_entity.id
_entity.type
_entity.pdbx_description
1 polymer ?
#
loop_
_entity_poly.entity_id
_entity_poly.type
_entity_poly.pdbx_seq_one_letter_code
_entity_poly.pdbx_strand_id
1 'polypeptide(L)'
;MSNPDGLRVQNDSVVAVDVVLEPDETMTVRARGVNARLLAVYPEGFVLDADHQPHVTILQRFVRAADLNDLYAAANNVFASEDATAWTLRASKAYYIPSPPIGLAGIVVEPTDDLLRLQRKLIDAITPYTVPTGTVDAFASTQQGRDIQEFLVQYVATFVPAASGENFNPHVTTGAGPQTYLDGMMAEPFEAFAFSPVGASVYQLGTFGTAQKKLAALTLKPSEST
;
A
#
# COMPACT_ATOMS: atom_id res chain seq x y z
N MET A 1 5.59 -42.37 22.40
CA MET A 1 4.46 -41.46 22.52
C MET A 1 4.86 -40.20 21.83
N SER A 2 4.46 -40.05 20.54
CA SER A 2 4.80 -38.91 19.71
C SER A 2 3.77 -37.81 19.97
N ASN A 3 4.26 -36.63 20.26
CA ASN A 3 3.44 -35.45 20.57
C ASN A 3 2.82 -34.89 19.26
N PRO A 4 1.47 -34.89 19.12
CA PRO A 4 0.83 -34.40 17.87
C PRO A 4 0.65 -32.88 17.82
N ASP A 5 1.12 -32.13 18.82
CA ASP A 5 0.82 -30.69 18.94
C ASP A 5 1.80 -29.73 18.20
N GLY A 6 2.86 -30.27 17.55
CA GLY A 6 3.87 -29.44 16.91
C GLY A 6 3.54 -28.88 15.53
N LEU A 7 2.44 -29.31 14.89
CA LEU A 7 2.14 -28.98 13.49
C LEU A 7 0.97 -28.01 13.27
N ARG A 8 0.25 -27.61 14.33
CA ARG A 8 -0.91 -26.69 14.21
C ARG A 8 -0.61 -25.21 14.43
N VAL A 9 0.57 -24.85 14.95
CA VAL A 9 0.87 -23.46 15.36
C VAL A 9 1.25 -22.54 14.17
N GLN A 10 1.61 -23.09 13.02
CA GLN A 10 2.01 -22.26 11.86
C GLN A 10 0.86 -21.80 10.96
N ASN A 11 -0.34 -22.35 11.08
CA ASN A 11 -1.47 -22.05 10.20
C ASN A 11 -2.40 -20.94 10.71
N ASP A 12 -2.26 -20.50 11.95
CA ASP A 12 -3.13 -19.47 12.56
C ASP A 12 -2.49 -18.07 12.58
N SER A 13 -1.27 -17.90 12.06
CA SER A 13 -0.62 -16.60 12.00
C SER A 13 -1.39 -15.66 11.06
N VAL A 14 -1.53 -14.41 11.50
CA VAL A 14 -2.20 -13.35 10.73
C VAL A 14 -1.13 -12.50 10.03
N VAL A 15 -1.43 -12.07 8.80
CA VAL A 15 -0.58 -11.21 7.97
C VAL A 15 -1.34 -9.94 7.63
N ALA A 16 -0.71 -8.78 7.83
CA ALA A 16 -1.22 -7.49 7.36
C ALA A 16 -0.83 -7.33 5.89
N VAL A 17 -1.81 -7.35 4.99
CA VAL A 17 -1.59 -7.29 3.55
C VAL A 17 -2.02 -5.95 2.96
N ASP A 18 -1.31 -5.54 1.91
CA ASP A 18 -1.63 -4.41 1.05
C ASP A 18 -1.76 -4.88 -0.40
N VAL A 19 -2.92 -4.67 -1.00
CA VAL A 19 -3.17 -4.91 -2.43
C VAL A 19 -2.98 -3.59 -3.16
N VAL A 20 -2.01 -3.54 -4.06
CA VAL A 20 -1.53 -2.30 -4.65
C VAL A 20 -1.51 -2.30 -6.16
N LEU A 21 -1.56 -1.10 -6.76
CA LEU A 21 -1.11 -0.83 -8.12
C LEU A 21 0.32 -0.30 -8.09
N GLU A 22 1.16 -0.84 -8.97
CA GLU A 22 2.53 -0.40 -9.19
C GLU A 22 2.54 0.67 -10.30
N PRO A 23 3.00 1.90 -10.03
CA PRO A 23 3.02 2.97 -11.02
C PRO A 23 4.20 2.83 -11.99
N ASP A 24 4.09 3.50 -13.13
CA ASP A 24 5.16 3.62 -14.11
C ASP A 24 6.35 4.45 -13.60
N GLU A 25 7.39 4.55 -14.46
CA GLU A 25 8.61 5.28 -14.16
C GLU A 25 8.35 6.78 -13.95
N THR A 26 7.32 7.36 -14.58
CA THR A 26 6.98 8.78 -14.41
C THR A 26 6.66 9.11 -12.95
N MET A 27 5.77 8.35 -12.32
CA MET A 27 5.46 8.50 -10.90
C MET A 27 6.65 8.08 -10.02
N THR A 28 7.31 6.99 -10.36
CA THR A 28 8.42 6.43 -9.55
C THR A 28 9.58 7.42 -9.42
N VAL A 29 10.00 8.05 -10.51
CA VAL A 29 11.06 9.08 -10.49
C VAL A 29 10.66 10.28 -9.64
N ARG A 30 9.43 10.76 -9.78
CA ARG A 30 8.93 11.90 -8.99
C ARG A 30 8.86 11.56 -7.50
N ALA A 31 8.33 10.38 -7.15
CA ALA A 31 8.27 9.92 -5.77
C ALA A 31 9.66 9.81 -5.12
N ARG A 32 10.63 9.21 -5.84
CA ARG A 32 12.03 9.11 -5.38
C ARG A 32 12.70 10.47 -5.25
N GLY A 33 12.41 11.41 -6.13
CA GLY A 33 12.90 12.79 -6.03
C GLY A 33 12.43 13.49 -4.75
N VAL A 34 11.15 13.34 -4.39
CA VAL A 34 10.61 13.84 -3.12
C VAL A 34 11.23 13.10 -1.94
N ASN A 35 11.37 11.78 -2.03
CA ASN A 35 11.99 10.95 -0.98
C ASN A 35 13.43 11.40 -0.67
N ALA A 36 14.24 11.66 -1.69
CA ALA A 36 15.61 12.15 -1.51
C ALA A 36 15.67 13.51 -0.76
N ARG A 37 14.72 14.41 -1.03
CA ARG A 37 14.59 15.69 -0.30
C ARG A 37 14.24 15.46 1.18
N LEU A 38 13.32 14.52 1.45
CA LEU A 38 12.91 14.17 2.81
C LEU A 38 14.05 13.54 3.60
N LEU A 39 14.78 12.60 3.00
CA LEU A 39 15.93 11.95 3.64
C LEU A 39 17.07 12.92 3.96
N ALA A 40 17.22 13.99 3.18
CA ALA A 40 18.22 15.04 3.46
C ALA A 40 17.93 15.80 4.78
N VAL A 41 16.66 15.88 5.21
CA VAL A 41 16.23 16.57 6.43
C VAL A 41 15.81 15.61 7.55
N TYR A 42 15.48 14.38 7.20
CA TYR A 42 15.07 13.33 8.14
C TYR A 42 15.66 11.97 7.72
N PRO A 43 16.96 11.73 7.99
CA PRO A 43 17.66 10.50 7.61
C PRO A 43 17.09 9.22 8.24
N GLU A 44 16.34 9.37 9.36
CA GLU A 44 15.65 8.28 10.05
C GLU A 44 14.37 7.82 9.32
N GLY A 45 14.00 8.48 8.22
CA GLY A 45 12.94 8.05 7.32
C GLY A 45 13.26 6.72 6.64
N PHE A 46 12.50 6.37 5.61
CA PHE A 46 12.77 5.20 4.79
C PHE A 46 13.13 5.59 3.36
N VAL A 47 13.97 4.79 2.73
CA VAL A 47 14.34 4.95 1.31
C VAL A 47 13.30 4.27 0.45
N LEU A 48 12.90 4.90 -0.67
CA LEU A 48 12.08 4.22 -1.69
C LEU A 48 12.97 3.33 -2.56
N ASP A 49 13.11 2.09 -2.14
CA ASP A 49 13.95 1.04 -2.74
C ASP A 49 13.16 -0.25 -3.00
N ALA A 50 13.82 -1.40 -3.05
CA ALA A 50 13.18 -2.69 -3.27
C ALA A 50 12.26 -3.11 -2.12
N ASP A 51 12.54 -2.68 -0.89
CA ASP A 51 11.78 -3.01 0.32
C ASP A 51 10.67 -1.97 0.63
N HIS A 52 10.66 -0.85 -0.10
CA HIS A 52 9.68 0.23 0.04
C HIS A 52 9.31 0.75 -1.36
N GLN A 53 8.65 -0.07 -2.13
CA GLN A 53 8.28 0.29 -3.51
C GLN A 53 7.22 1.39 -3.56
N PRO A 54 7.37 2.42 -4.42
CA PRO A 54 6.29 3.35 -4.71
C PRO A 54 5.06 2.59 -5.24
N HIS A 55 3.90 2.84 -4.65
CA HIS A 55 2.67 2.14 -4.98
C HIS A 55 1.44 2.99 -4.68
N VAL A 56 0.31 2.63 -5.27
CA VAL A 56 -1.01 3.13 -4.88
C VAL A 56 -1.74 2.01 -4.14
N THR A 57 -1.98 2.18 -2.85
CA THR A 57 -2.78 1.25 -2.05
C THR A 57 -4.23 1.24 -2.55
N ILE A 58 -4.76 0.06 -2.83
CA ILE A 58 -6.17 -0.13 -3.15
C ILE A 58 -6.93 -0.71 -1.96
N LEU A 59 -6.32 -1.66 -1.23
CA LEU A 59 -6.99 -2.31 -0.10
C LEU A 59 -5.97 -2.85 0.90
N GLN A 60 -6.16 -2.52 2.18
CA GLN A 60 -5.40 -3.15 3.28
C GLN A 60 -6.31 -4.00 4.16
N ARG A 61 -5.84 -5.20 4.53
CA ARG A 61 -6.60 -6.15 5.36
C ARG A 61 -5.67 -7.04 6.19
N PHE A 62 -6.24 -7.63 7.24
CA PHE A 62 -5.64 -8.75 7.94
C PHE A 62 -6.17 -10.06 7.37
N VAL A 63 -5.28 -11.03 7.17
CA VAL A 63 -5.56 -12.33 6.53
C VAL A 63 -4.84 -13.43 7.30
N ARG A 64 -5.46 -14.60 7.48
CA ARG A 64 -4.71 -15.76 8.00
C ARG A 64 -3.70 -16.21 6.96
N ALA A 65 -2.52 -16.61 7.42
CA ALA A 65 -1.50 -17.12 6.51
C ALA A 65 -1.99 -18.32 5.68
N ALA A 66 -2.89 -19.12 6.24
CA ALA A 66 -3.52 -20.25 5.54
C ALA A 66 -4.40 -19.82 4.36
N ASP A 67 -4.98 -18.61 4.40
CA ASP A 67 -5.94 -18.12 3.41
C ASP A 67 -5.26 -17.24 2.33
N LEU A 68 -3.93 -17.02 2.41
CA LEU A 68 -3.21 -16.15 1.49
C LEU A 68 -3.33 -16.58 0.01
N ASN A 69 -3.24 -17.87 -0.26
CA ASN A 69 -3.32 -18.37 -1.64
C ASN A 69 -4.72 -18.11 -2.26
N ASP A 70 -5.76 -18.26 -1.46
CA ASP A 70 -7.14 -17.99 -1.90
C ASP A 70 -7.34 -16.49 -2.12
N LEU A 71 -6.77 -15.64 -1.25
CA LEU A 71 -6.74 -14.19 -1.44
C LEU A 71 -6.01 -13.82 -2.74
N TYR A 72 -4.84 -14.41 -3.01
CA TYR A 72 -4.09 -14.11 -4.25
C TYR A 72 -4.90 -14.50 -5.49
N ALA A 73 -5.56 -15.65 -5.46
CA ALA A 73 -6.41 -16.09 -6.56
C ALA A 73 -7.60 -15.14 -6.76
N ALA A 74 -8.27 -14.73 -5.68
CA ALA A 74 -9.39 -13.80 -5.72
C ALA A 74 -8.96 -12.42 -6.26
N ALA A 75 -7.85 -11.86 -5.74
CA ALA A 75 -7.30 -10.61 -6.22
C ALA A 75 -6.91 -10.69 -7.70
N ASN A 76 -6.23 -11.77 -8.10
CA ASN A 76 -5.81 -11.99 -9.48
C ASN A 76 -7.00 -12.03 -10.44
N ASN A 77 -8.10 -12.70 -10.06
CA ASN A 77 -9.32 -12.74 -10.88
C ASN A 77 -9.93 -11.35 -11.06
N VAL A 78 -9.89 -10.50 -10.03
CA VAL A 78 -10.37 -9.12 -10.14
C VAL A 78 -9.49 -8.33 -11.11
N PHE A 79 -8.16 -8.34 -10.95
CA PHE A 79 -7.24 -7.61 -11.83
C PHE A 79 -7.28 -8.11 -13.27
N ALA A 80 -7.43 -9.42 -13.49
CA ALA A 80 -7.58 -9.99 -14.84
C ALA A 80 -8.88 -9.53 -15.55
N SER A 81 -9.87 -9.06 -14.79
CA SER A 81 -11.12 -8.50 -15.34
C SER A 81 -11.06 -7.00 -15.64
N GLU A 82 -10.01 -6.32 -15.19
CA GLU A 82 -9.81 -4.88 -15.37
C GLU A 82 -8.68 -4.62 -16.37
N ASP A 83 -8.85 -3.62 -17.23
CA ASP A 83 -7.82 -3.17 -18.16
C ASP A 83 -6.97 -2.05 -17.54
N ALA A 84 -6.39 -2.35 -16.37
CA ALA A 84 -5.68 -1.36 -15.57
C ALA A 84 -4.45 -0.78 -16.28
N THR A 85 -3.84 -1.50 -17.20
CA THR A 85 -2.70 -1.02 -18.00
C THR A 85 -3.08 0.05 -19.02
N ALA A 86 -4.36 0.14 -19.39
CA ALA A 86 -4.88 1.20 -20.26
C ALA A 86 -5.26 2.48 -19.51
N TRP A 87 -5.24 2.47 -18.16
CA TRP A 87 -5.64 3.64 -17.39
C TRP A 87 -4.57 4.71 -17.41
N THR A 88 -5.03 5.96 -17.53
CA THR A 88 -4.22 7.14 -17.29
C THR A 88 -4.70 7.79 -16.00
N LEU A 89 -3.88 7.73 -14.97
CA LEU A 89 -4.12 8.32 -13.66
C LEU A 89 -3.48 9.70 -13.59
N ARG A 90 -4.02 10.55 -12.73
CA ARG A 90 -3.53 11.92 -12.54
C ARG A 90 -3.05 12.14 -11.11
N ALA A 91 -1.79 12.49 -10.97
CA ALA A 91 -1.23 13.03 -9.74
C ALA A 91 -1.59 14.52 -9.65
N SER A 92 -2.23 14.95 -8.56
CA SER A 92 -2.88 16.27 -8.49
C SER A 92 -2.27 17.23 -7.49
N LYS A 93 -1.71 16.73 -6.39
CA LYS A 93 -1.13 17.56 -5.31
C LYS A 93 -0.20 16.76 -4.40
N ALA A 94 0.69 17.46 -3.72
CA ALA A 94 1.38 16.93 -2.55
C ALA A 94 0.44 16.97 -1.34
N TYR A 95 0.68 16.08 -0.36
CA TYR A 95 0.00 16.08 0.93
C TYR A 95 0.86 15.37 1.97
N TYR A 96 0.47 15.42 3.23
CA TYR A 96 1.02 14.53 4.24
C TYR A 96 -0.02 14.12 5.27
N ILE A 97 0.20 12.97 5.91
CA ILE A 97 -0.58 12.49 7.06
C ILE A 97 0.20 12.89 8.31
N PRO A 98 -0.38 13.72 9.20
CA PRO A 98 0.30 14.12 10.44
C PRO A 98 0.52 12.94 11.38
N SER A 99 1.73 12.82 11.91
CA SER A 99 2.12 11.90 12.98
C SER A 99 3.17 12.59 13.88
N PRO A 100 2.76 13.60 14.66
CA PRO A 100 3.69 14.49 15.37
C PRO A 100 4.78 13.74 16.15
N PRO A 101 6.03 14.19 16.09
CA PRO A 101 6.53 15.43 15.45
C PRO A 101 6.81 15.34 13.95
N ILE A 102 6.57 14.20 13.34
CA ILE A 102 6.77 13.93 11.90
C ILE A 102 5.43 13.84 11.15
N GLY A 103 5.50 13.67 9.84
CA GLY A 103 4.38 13.29 8.99
C GLY A 103 4.84 12.35 7.88
N LEU A 104 3.89 11.63 7.28
CA LEU A 104 4.11 10.80 6.09
C LEU A 104 3.67 11.58 4.87
N ALA A 105 4.64 11.98 4.05
CA ALA A 105 4.40 12.72 2.81
C ALA A 105 3.98 11.79 1.68
N GLY A 106 3.18 12.32 0.76
CA GLY A 106 2.72 11.58 -0.41
C GLY A 106 2.28 12.48 -1.55
N ILE A 107 2.04 11.85 -2.69
CA ILE A 107 1.45 12.45 -3.88
C ILE A 107 0.05 11.89 -4.04
N VAL A 108 -0.96 12.75 -4.02
CA VAL A 108 -2.37 12.36 -4.18
C VAL A 108 -2.64 12.04 -5.64
N VAL A 109 -3.31 10.93 -5.87
CA VAL A 109 -3.85 10.51 -7.15
C VAL A 109 -5.34 10.84 -7.18
N GLU A 110 -5.84 11.40 -8.27
CA GLU A 110 -7.28 11.67 -8.38
C GLU A 110 -8.05 10.35 -8.41
N PRO A 111 -9.05 10.15 -7.53
CA PRO A 111 -9.88 8.95 -7.58
C PRO A 111 -10.74 8.97 -8.85
N THR A 112 -10.55 7.96 -9.70
CA THR A 112 -11.36 7.75 -10.89
C THR A 112 -12.46 6.71 -10.61
N ASP A 113 -13.50 6.68 -11.46
CA ASP A 113 -14.53 5.64 -11.37
C ASP A 113 -13.94 4.24 -11.51
N ASP A 114 -12.88 4.09 -12.30
CA ASP A 114 -12.15 2.83 -12.47
C ASP A 114 -11.46 2.38 -11.17
N LEU A 115 -10.76 3.29 -10.50
CA LEU A 115 -10.12 3.01 -9.20
C LEU A 115 -11.16 2.67 -8.13
N LEU A 116 -12.27 3.41 -8.07
CA LEU A 116 -13.36 3.15 -7.13
C LEU A 116 -14.04 1.79 -7.40
N ARG A 117 -14.24 1.46 -8.68
CA ARG A 117 -14.77 0.16 -9.09
C ARG A 117 -13.82 -0.98 -8.73
N LEU A 118 -12.53 -0.82 -9.02
CA LEU A 118 -11.49 -1.80 -8.66
C LEU A 118 -11.47 -2.04 -7.15
N GLN A 119 -11.44 -0.96 -6.34
CA GLN A 119 -11.45 -1.07 -4.89
C GLN A 119 -12.65 -1.86 -4.38
N ARG A 120 -13.87 -1.53 -4.85
CA ARG A 120 -15.09 -2.23 -4.46
C ARG A 120 -15.05 -3.71 -4.82
N LYS A 121 -14.64 -4.05 -6.06
CA LYS A 121 -14.50 -5.46 -6.49
C LYS A 121 -13.49 -6.22 -5.63
N LEU A 122 -12.36 -5.60 -5.27
CA LEU A 122 -11.37 -6.22 -4.40
C LEU A 122 -11.89 -6.42 -2.98
N ILE A 123 -12.61 -5.45 -2.42
CA ILE A 123 -13.25 -5.58 -1.11
C ILE A 123 -14.19 -6.79 -1.12
N ASP A 124 -15.08 -6.89 -2.11
CA ASP A 124 -16.07 -7.96 -2.20
C ASP A 124 -15.38 -9.33 -2.37
N ALA A 125 -14.41 -9.44 -3.26
CA ALA A 125 -13.73 -10.69 -3.57
C ALA A 125 -12.84 -11.21 -2.43
N ILE A 126 -12.19 -10.30 -1.67
CA ILE A 126 -11.20 -10.66 -0.64
C ILE A 126 -11.83 -10.83 0.74
N THR A 127 -12.97 -10.18 1.03
CA THR A 127 -13.61 -10.21 2.35
C THR A 127 -13.78 -11.63 2.94
N PRO A 128 -14.11 -12.69 2.18
CA PRO A 128 -14.23 -14.05 2.74
C PRO A 128 -12.95 -14.60 3.38
N TYR A 129 -11.78 -14.08 3.02
CA TYR A 129 -10.45 -14.53 3.47
C TYR A 129 -9.86 -13.64 4.55
N THR A 130 -10.58 -12.61 5.00
CA THR A 130 -10.06 -11.62 5.94
C THR A 130 -10.47 -11.90 7.37
N VAL A 131 -9.66 -11.40 8.31
CA VAL A 131 -9.99 -11.36 9.74
C VAL A 131 -10.13 -9.90 10.19
N PRO A 132 -10.95 -9.63 11.24
CA PRO A 132 -11.26 -8.26 11.65
C PRO A 132 -10.06 -7.45 12.12
N THR A 133 -9.08 -8.12 12.73
CA THR A 133 -7.89 -7.48 13.31
C THR A 133 -6.70 -8.44 13.35
N GLY A 134 -5.52 -7.89 13.59
CA GLY A 134 -4.29 -8.62 13.86
C GLY A 134 -3.53 -7.99 15.03
N THR A 135 -2.27 -8.31 15.14
CA THR A 135 -1.31 -7.70 16.08
C THR A 135 -0.14 -7.10 15.32
N VAL A 136 0.80 -6.49 16.02
CA VAL A 136 2.06 -5.99 15.43
C VAL A 136 2.86 -7.11 14.73
N ASP A 137 2.72 -8.36 15.16
CA ASP A 137 3.39 -9.52 14.55
C ASP A 137 2.86 -9.83 13.12
N ALA A 138 1.71 -9.28 12.73
CA ALA A 138 1.17 -9.45 11.38
C ALA A 138 1.97 -8.67 10.31
N PHE A 139 2.77 -7.69 10.74
CA PHE A 139 3.57 -6.85 9.87
C PHE A 139 4.95 -7.45 9.64
N ALA A 140 5.57 -7.12 8.51
CA ALA A 140 6.96 -7.49 8.25
C ALA A 140 7.88 -6.72 9.20
N SER A 141 8.74 -7.44 9.93
CA SER A 141 9.78 -6.82 10.74
C SER A 141 10.88 -6.27 9.85
N THR A 142 11.34 -5.06 10.13
CA THR A 142 12.53 -4.51 9.47
C THR A 142 13.78 -5.10 10.12
N GLN A 143 14.85 -5.33 9.32
CA GLN A 143 16.18 -5.67 9.87
C GLN A 143 16.73 -4.55 10.77
N GLN A 144 16.13 -3.36 10.75
CA GLN A 144 16.53 -2.20 11.54
C GLN A 144 15.81 -2.10 12.89
N GLY A 145 14.99 -3.11 13.26
CA GLY A 145 14.38 -3.20 14.60
C GLY A 145 13.44 -2.05 14.96
N ARG A 146 12.87 -1.36 13.96
CA ARG A 146 11.84 -0.33 14.24
C ARG A 146 10.54 -1.02 14.58
N ASP A 147 9.99 -0.68 15.73
CA ASP A 147 8.72 -1.23 16.20
C ASP A 147 7.57 -0.81 15.29
N ILE A 148 6.72 -1.78 14.96
CA ILE A 148 5.42 -1.51 14.34
C ILE A 148 4.56 -0.79 15.38
N GLN A 149 4.02 0.35 15.01
CA GLN A 149 3.20 1.15 15.93
C GLN A 149 1.78 0.60 15.97
N GLU A 150 1.17 0.53 17.17
CA GLU A 150 -0.19 0.00 17.35
C GLU A 150 -1.26 0.74 16.53
N PHE A 151 -1.04 2.02 16.22
CA PHE A 151 -1.99 2.76 15.36
C PHE A 151 -2.09 2.15 13.96
N LEU A 152 -1.03 1.50 13.43
CA LEU A 152 -1.08 0.81 12.14
C LEU A 152 -2.01 -0.41 12.19
N VAL A 153 -2.03 -1.12 13.31
CA VAL A 153 -2.98 -2.23 13.51
C VAL A 153 -4.41 -1.72 13.41
N GLN A 154 -4.71 -0.62 14.10
CA GLN A 154 -6.03 0.00 14.06
C GLN A 154 -6.36 0.53 12.67
N TYR A 155 -5.39 1.14 11.98
CA TYR A 155 -5.58 1.65 10.63
C TYR A 155 -5.96 0.54 9.64
N VAL A 156 -5.24 -0.59 9.63
CA VAL A 156 -5.56 -1.74 8.77
C VAL A 156 -6.90 -2.36 9.13
N ALA A 157 -7.22 -2.48 10.44
CA ALA A 157 -8.49 -3.03 10.90
C ALA A 157 -9.71 -2.19 10.44
N THR A 158 -9.53 -0.87 10.36
CA THR A 158 -10.59 0.08 9.97
C THR A 158 -10.47 0.58 8.53
N PHE A 159 -9.54 0.05 7.74
CA PHE A 159 -9.25 0.57 6.39
C PHE A 159 -10.52 0.67 5.52
N VAL A 160 -11.33 -0.38 5.45
CA VAL A 160 -12.52 -0.36 4.57
C VAL A 160 -13.49 0.76 4.95
N PRO A 161 -13.99 0.90 6.19
CA PRO A 161 -14.91 1.99 6.52
C PRO A 161 -14.24 3.38 6.47
N ALA A 162 -12.93 3.49 6.67
CA ALA A 162 -12.24 4.77 6.79
C ALA A 162 -11.63 5.27 5.47
N ALA A 163 -11.29 4.38 4.53
CA ALA A 163 -10.50 4.68 3.34
C ALA A 163 -11.05 4.03 2.06
N SER A 164 -12.37 3.79 1.98
CA SER A 164 -12.99 3.29 0.75
C SER A 164 -14.19 4.11 0.33
N GLY A 165 -14.64 3.91 -0.90
CA GLY A 165 -15.77 4.64 -1.47
C GLY A 165 -15.51 6.15 -1.48
N GLU A 166 -16.39 6.93 -0.86
CA GLU A 166 -16.29 8.40 -0.79
C GLU A 166 -15.08 8.88 0.02
N ASN A 167 -14.55 8.03 0.92
CA ASN A 167 -13.35 8.31 1.72
C ASN A 167 -12.06 7.87 1.03
N PHE A 168 -12.13 7.30 -0.17
CA PHE A 168 -10.96 6.81 -0.87
C PHE A 168 -10.06 7.98 -1.32
N ASN A 169 -8.87 8.04 -0.75
CA ASN A 169 -7.84 9.02 -1.09
C ASN A 169 -6.59 8.30 -1.59
N PRO A 170 -6.59 7.81 -2.85
CA PRO A 170 -5.45 7.10 -3.40
C PRO A 170 -4.24 8.02 -3.47
N HIS A 171 -3.07 7.50 -3.10
CA HIS A 171 -1.84 8.27 -3.08
C HIS A 171 -0.62 7.37 -3.19
N VAL A 172 0.51 7.96 -3.52
CA VAL A 172 1.83 7.33 -3.45
C VAL A 172 2.59 7.96 -2.28
N THR A 173 2.89 7.18 -1.25
CA THR A 173 3.71 7.64 -0.12
C THR A 173 5.14 7.88 -0.60
N THR A 174 5.70 9.03 -0.25
CA THR A 174 7.02 9.47 -0.73
C THR A 174 8.09 9.51 0.37
N GLY A 175 7.72 9.37 1.64
CA GLY A 175 8.66 9.35 2.75
C GLY A 175 8.11 9.98 4.02
N ALA A 176 8.96 10.09 5.03
CA ALA A 176 8.66 10.75 6.30
C ALA A 176 9.52 12.00 6.48
N GLY A 177 9.03 12.97 7.24
CA GLY A 177 9.78 14.17 7.56
C GLY A 177 9.18 14.99 8.70
N PRO A 178 9.92 15.96 9.26
CA PRO A 178 9.39 16.88 10.27
C PRO A 178 8.20 17.67 9.72
N GLN A 179 7.14 17.81 10.52
CA GLN A 179 5.94 18.53 10.09
C GLN A 179 6.21 19.95 9.60
N THR A 180 7.10 20.68 10.28
CA THR A 180 7.47 22.05 9.87
C THR A 180 8.10 22.13 8.48
N TYR A 181 8.85 21.10 8.09
CA TYR A 181 9.38 20.99 6.72
C TYR A 181 8.29 20.64 5.71
N LEU A 182 7.40 19.71 6.09
CA LEU A 182 6.27 19.29 5.25
C LEU A 182 5.28 20.44 5.01
N ASP A 183 5.01 21.28 6.01
CA ASP A 183 4.20 22.50 5.85
C ASP A 183 4.79 23.44 4.78
N GLY A 184 6.11 23.61 4.78
CA GLY A 184 6.81 24.35 3.73
C GLY A 184 6.64 23.71 2.35
N MET A 185 6.78 22.39 2.25
CA MET A 185 6.57 21.65 0.99
C MET A 185 5.13 21.78 0.46
N MET A 186 4.12 21.81 1.36
CA MET A 186 2.71 21.98 0.94
C MET A 186 2.43 23.37 0.37
N ALA A 187 3.25 24.37 0.69
CA ALA A 187 3.16 25.72 0.13
C ALA A 187 3.85 25.85 -1.25
N GLU A 188 4.67 24.86 -1.66
CA GLU A 188 5.29 24.87 -2.98
C GLU A 188 4.26 24.58 -4.08
N PRO A 189 4.40 25.19 -5.29
CA PRO A 189 3.59 24.83 -6.43
C PRO A 189 3.76 23.35 -6.80
N PHE A 190 2.64 22.65 -6.98
CA PHE A 190 2.65 21.26 -7.47
C PHE A 190 2.25 21.23 -8.95
N GLU A 191 3.12 20.75 -9.79
CA GLU A 191 2.81 20.50 -11.20
C GLU A 191 2.13 19.13 -11.32
N ALA A 192 0.83 19.14 -11.63
CA ALA A 192 0.08 17.91 -11.86
C ALA A 192 0.59 17.17 -13.10
N PHE A 193 0.61 15.83 -13.04
CA PHE A 193 1.10 14.99 -14.13
C PHE A 193 0.29 13.71 -14.27
N ALA A 194 0.38 13.10 -15.44
CA ALA A 194 -0.24 11.82 -15.73
C ALA A 194 0.79 10.68 -15.57
N PHE A 195 0.30 9.51 -15.17
CA PHE A 195 1.06 8.26 -15.11
C PHE A 195 0.11 7.07 -15.30
N SER A 196 0.65 5.87 -15.50
CA SER A 196 -0.14 4.66 -15.70
C SER A 196 0.28 3.55 -14.73
N PRO A 197 -0.64 2.67 -14.31
CA PRO A 197 -0.27 1.43 -13.65
C PRO A 197 0.46 0.49 -14.62
N VAL A 198 1.55 -0.12 -14.16
CA VAL A 198 2.33 -1.10 -14.94
C VAL A 198 2.32 -2.48 -14.31
N GLY A 199 1.80 -2.60 -13.08
CA GLY A 199 1.72 -3.84 -12.33
C GLY A 199 0.71 -3.74 -11.19
N ALA A 200 0.43 -4.89 -10.59
CA ALA A 200 -0.30 -5.00 -9.34
C ALA A 200 0.33 -6.12 -8.50
N SER A 201 0.28 -5.97 -7.20
CA SER A 201 0.89 -6.94 -6.28
C SER A 201 0.18 -6.95 -4.93
N VAL A 202 0.44 -8.04 -4.18
CA VAL A 202 0.12 -8.12 -2.76
C VAL A 202 1.42 -8.06 -1.97
N TYR A 203 1.48 -7.14 -1.02
CA TYR A 203 2.61 -7.00 -0.10
C TYR A 203 2.19 -7.30 1.34
N GLN A 204 3.14 -7.75 2.15
CA GLN A 204 3.03 -7.64 3.59
C GLN A 204 3.45 -6.23 3.99
N LEU A 205 2.61 -5.58 4.78
CA LEU A 205 2.87 -4.26 5.32
C LEU A 205 4.03 -4.27 6.31
N GLY A 206 4.80 -3.21 6.31
CA GLY A 206 5.90 -2.99 7.24
C GLY A 206 5.75 -1.71 8.05
N THR A 207 6.87 -1.19 8.53
CA THR A 207 6.96 0.07 9.28
C THR A 207 6.38 1.21 8.44
N PHE A 208 5.74 2.18 9.07
CA PHE A 208 5.03 3.29 8.42
C PHE A 208 3.88 2.87 7.48
N GLY A 209 3.44 1.61 7.52
CA GLY A 209 2.43 1.10 6.58
C GLY A 209 2.95 0.94 5.16
N THR A 210 4.26 0.78 4.98
CA THR A 210 4.90 0.62 3.66
C THR A 210 4.68 -0.78 3.10
N ALA A 211 4.67 -0.91 1.76
CA ALA A 211 4.69 -2.18 1.05
C ALA A 211 6.10 -2.78 1.14
N GLN A 212 6.37 -3.56 2.19
CA GLN A 212 7.73 -3.97 2.53
C GLN A 212 8.13 -5.30 1.91
N LYS A 213 7.30 -6.33 2.02
CA LYS A 213 7.62 -7.65 1.48
C LYS A 213 6.61 -8.06 0.43
N LYS A 214 7.06 -8.18 -0.83
CA LYS A 214 6.20 -8.70 -1.90
C LYS A 214 5.83 -10.16 -1.62
N LEU A 215 4.54 -10.44 -1.54
CA LEU A 215 4.00 -11.78 -1.31
C LEU A 215 3.58 -12.43 -2.63
N ALA A 216 2.96 -11.65 -3.53
CA ALA A 216 2.54 -12.14 -4.85
C ALA A 216 2.54 -10.99 -5.87
N ALA A 217 2.94 -11.28 -7.10
CA ALA A 217 2.61 -10.45 -8.26
C ALA A 217 1.25 -10.89 -8.81
N LEU A 218 0.43 -9.91 -9.22
CA LEU A 218 -0.88 -10.16 -9.80
C LEU A 218 -0.84 -9.89 -11.30
N THR A 219 -1.60 -10.68 -12.05
CA THR A 219 -1.65 -10.56 -13.52
C THR A 219 -2.61 -9.43 -13.89
N LEU A 220 -2.11 -8.37 -14.51
CA LEU A 220 -2.96 -7.40 -15.18
C LEU A 220 -3.39 -7.95 -16.56
N LYS A 221 -4.61 -7.61 -17.00
CA LYS A 221 -5.03 -7.90 -18.37
C LYS A 221 -4.09 -7.14 -19.31
N PRO A 222 -3.46 -7.83 -20.31
CA PRO A 222 -2.67 -7.14 -21.32
C PRO A 222 -3.55 -6.16 -22.09
N SER A 223 -3.05 -4.95 -22.34
CA SER A 223 -3.72 -4.04 -23.29
C SER A 223 -3.79 -4.70 -24.65
N GLU A 224 -4.96 -4.83 -25.22
CA GLU A 224 -5.10 -5.28 -26.62
C GLU A 224 -4.42 -4.23 -27.49
N SER A 225 -3.29 -4.60 -28.11
CA SER A 225 -2.61 -3.75 -29.09
C SER A 225 -3.55 -3.59 -30.28
N THR A 226 -4.12 -2.41 -30.44
CA THR A 226 -4.87 -1.99 -31.63
C THR A 226 -3.92 -1.72 -32.80
#